data_95f90a77e6730d09de663a7b8658af71
#
_entry.id   95f90a77e6730d09de663a7b8658af71
#
_cell.length_a   1.000
_cell.length_b   1.000
_cell.length_c   1.000
_cell.angle_alpha   90.00
_cell.angle_beta   90.00
_cell.angle_gamma   90.00
#
_symmetry.space_group_name_H-M   'P 1'
#
loop_
_entity.id
_entity.type
_entity.pdbx_description
1 polymer ?
#
loop_
_entity_poly.entity_id
_entity_poly.type
_entity_poly.pdbx_seq_one_letter_code
_entity_poly.pdbx_strand_id
1 'polypeptide(L)'
;TGLIRRDPTALTRAALGLAKSVLGSFVVITLTALLLEVVDHLCIGIVQAAGETTESMGDKIALLAAGLVGINIAAPGVGAIITIFMAGLAITAAAIVWLSLLVRKALLLVAVVFAPLAFSGASWDASRGWVGKWAMFVVALICSKLVLVVMFLVAITQVSAPIDADLASVSDPIAGIVLMA
;
A
#
# COMPACT_ATOMS: atom_id res chain seq x y z
N THR A 1 -3.43 -23.71 -38.09
CA THR A 1 -2.63 -24.39 -39.15
C THR A 1 -2.70 -25.91 -39.03
N GLY A 2 -2.75 -26.50 -37.80
CA GLY A 2 -2.84 -27.97 -37.59
C GLY A 2 -4.18 -28.58 -38.02
N LEU A 3 -5.28 -27.83 -37.97
CA LEU A 3 -6.59 -28.30 -38.45
C LEU A 3 -6.66 -28.45 -39.98
N ILE A 4 -5.88 -27.67 -40.70
CA ILE A 4 -5.85 -27.71 -42.18
C ILE A 4 -5.01 -28.88 -42.71
N ARG A 5 -3.97 -29.31 -41.92
CA ARG A 5 -3.05 -30.39 -42.31
C ARG A 5 -3.38 -31.77 -41.74
N ARG A 6 -4.44 -31.90 -40.91
CA ARG A 6 -4.82 -33.15 -40.22
C ARG A 6 -3.68 -33.85 -39.45
N ASP A 7 -2.72 -33.07 -38.91
CA ASP A 7 -1.63 -33.60 -38.10
C ASP A 7 -2.10 -33.79 -36.64
N PRO A 8 -2.21 -35.05 -36.17
CA PRO A 8 -2.67 -35.36 -34.79
C PRO A 8 -1.71 -34.79 -33.74
N THR A 9 -0.41 -34.69 -34.10
CA THR A 9 0.63 -34.11 -33.22
C THR A 9 0.48 -32.63 -32.98
N ALA A 10 -0.06 -31.87 -33.95
CA ALA A 10 -0.31 -30.46 -33.80
C ALA A 10 -1.56 -30.18 -32.92
N LEU A 11 -2.54 -31.08 -32.98
CA LEU A 11 -3.75 -30.99 -32.14
C LEU A 11 -3.44 -31.30 -30.66
N THR A 12 -2.64 -32.32 -30.39
CA THR A 12 -2.22 -32.66 -29.02
C THR A 12 -1.33 -31.58 -28.42
N ARG A 13 -0.44 -30.94 -29.18
CA ARG A 13 0.35 -29.78 -28.71
C ARG A 13 -0.56 -28.58 -28.39
N ALA A 14 -1.56 -28.31 -29.24
CA ALA A 14 -2.50 -27.21 -29.00
C ALA A 14 -3.35 -27.48 -27.74
N ALA A 15 -3.86 -28.70 -27.58
CA ALA A 15 -4.64 -29.11 -26.41
C ALA A 15 -3.82 -29.03 -25.11
N LEU A 16 -2.56 -29.52 -25.15
CA LEU A 16 -1.63 -29.41 -24.00
C LEU A 16 -1.28 -27.96 -23.68
N GLY A 17 -1.10 -27.10 -24.69
CA GLY A 17 -0.86 -25.68 -24.53
C GLY A 17 -2.04 -24.98 -23.85
N LEU A 18 -3.25 -25.33 -24.25
CA LEU A 18 -4.49 -24.79 -23.70
C LEU A 18 -4.71 -25.27 -22.24
N ALA A 19 -4.51 -26.55 -21.98
CA ALA A 19 -4.59 -27.10 -20.62
C ALA A 19 -3.56 -26.45 -19.69
N LYS A 20 -2.32 -26.28 -20.15
CA LYS A 20 -1.25 -25.61 -19.41
C LYS A 20 -1.56 -24.13 -19.13
N SER A 21 -2.19 -23.44 -20.08
CA SER A 21 -2.61 -22.04 -19.93
C SER A 21 -3.71 -21.89 -18.88
N VAL A 22 -4.73 -22.76 -18.93
CA VAL A 22 -5.85 -22.75 -17.97
C VAL A 22 -5.35 -23.09 -16.57
N LEU A 23 -4.59 -24.18 -16.41
CA LEU A 23 -4.02 -24.56 -15.12
C LEU A 23 -3.07 -23.48 -14.58
N GLY A 24 -2.22 -22.91 -15.44
CA GLY A 24 -1.34 -21.82 -15.07
C GLY A 24 -2.09 -20.58 -14.56
N SER A 25 -3.21 -20.24 -15.20
CA SER A 25 -4.07 -19.14 -14.77
C SER A 25 -4.66 -19.38 -13.37
N PHE A 26 -5.17 -20.57 -13.07
CA PHE A 26 -5.69 -20.94 -11.76
C PHE A 26 -4.59 -20.88 -10.67
N VAL A 27 -3.43 -21.46 -10.95
CA VAL A 27 -2.30 -21.46 -10.01
C VAL A 27 -1.86 -20.03 -9.68
N VAL A 28 -1.84 -19.13 -10.67
CA VAL A 28 -1.39 -17.78 -10.47
C VAL A 28 -2.41 -16.94 -9.70
N ILE A 29 -3.69 -17.11 -9.96
CA ILE A 29 -4.74 -16.43 -9.18
C ILE A 29 -4.63 -16.85 -7.71
N THR A 30 -4.50 -18.16 -7.44
CA THR A 30 -4.31 -18.69 -6.10
C THR A 30 -3.03 -18.18 -5.44
N LEU A 31 -1.91 -18.16 -6.19
CA LEU A 31 -0.63 -17.66 -5.68
C LEU A 31 -0.70 -16.16 -5.37
N THR A 32 -1.39 -15.37 -6.20
CA THR A 32 -1.59 -13.92 -5.96
C THR A 32 -2.44 -13.69 -4.72
N ALA A 33 -3.50 -14.48 -4.52
CA ALA A 33 -4.32 -14.42 -3.32
C ALA A 33 -3.52 -14.74 -2.05
N LEU A 34 -2.73 -15.83 -2.08
CA LEU A 34 -1.83 -16.20 -0.99
C LEU A 34 -0.78 -15.12 -0.69
N LEU A 35 -0.19 -14.52 -1.73
CA LEU A 35 0.77 -13.43 -1.57
C LEU A 35 0.13 -12.21 -0.91
N LEU A 36 -1.09 -11.87 -1.29
CA LEU A 36 -1.84 -10.77 -0.67
C LEU A 36 -2.10 -11.05 0.82
N GLU A 37 -2.53 -12.26 1.16
CA GLU A 37 -2.77 -12.69 2.54
C GLU A 37 -1.49 -12.65 3.39
N VAL A 38 -0.39 -13.19 2.86
CA VAL A 38 0.93 -13.14 3.52
C VAL A 38 1.37 -11.69 3.77
N VAL A 39 1.20 -10.81 2.79
CA VAL A 39 1.57 -9.39 2.93
C VAL A 39 0.65 -8.69 3.93
N ASP A 40 -0.62 -9.05 4.02
CA ASP A 40 -1.54 -8.50 5.02
C ASP A 40 -1.12 -8.91 6.44
N HIS A 41 -0.78 -10.18 6.66
CA HIS A 41 -0.23 -10.65 7.91
C HIS A 41 1.12 -10.01 8.26
N LEU A 42 2.00 -9.82 7.27
CA LEU A 42 3.26 -9.11 7.45
C LEU A 42 3.05 -7.65 7.85
N CYS A 43 2.09 -6.95 7.23
CA CYS A 43 1.75 -5.57 7.61
C CYS A 43 1.30 -5.48 9.07
N ILE A 44 0.42 -6.39 9.51
CA ILE A 44 -0.03 -6.47 10.90
C ILE A 44 1.15 -6.79 11.82
N GLY A 45 1.99 -7.75 11.45
CA GLY A 45 3.18 -8.14 12.20
C GLY A 45 4.19 -7.00 12.37
N ILE A 46 4.40 -6.19 11.33
CA ILE A 46 5.30 -5.02 11.40
C ILE A 46 4.75 -3.97 12.37
N VAL A 47 3.45 -3.70 12.32
CA VAL A 47 2.79 -2.75 13.23
C VAL A 47 2.89 -3.24 14.67
N GLN A 48 2.63 -4.52 14.92
CA GLN A 48 2.75 -5.12 16.25
C GLN A 48 4.20 -5.19 16.75
N ALA A 49 5.17 -5.48 15.88
CA ALA A 49 6.58 -5.49 16.22
C ALA A 49 7.10 -4.10 16.63
N ALA A 50 6.49 -3.04 16.12
CA ALA A 50 6.77 -1.67 16.55
C ALA A 50 6.08 -1.30 17.87
N GLY A 51 5.37 -2.24 18.53
CA GLY A 51 4.63 -1.99 19.76
C GLY A 51 3.33 -1.23 19.56
N GLU A 52 2.89 -1.10 18.32
CA GLU A 52 1.67 -0.38 17.96
C GLU A 52 0.56 -1.35 17.55
N THR A 53 -0.68 -0.93 17.77
CA THR A 53 -1.86 -1.58 17.23
C THR A 53 -2.55 -0.60 16.29
N THR A 54 -3.42 -1.11 15.42
CA THR A 54 -4.22 -0.24 14.55
C THR A 54 -5.11 0.72 15.34
N GLU A 55 -5.53 0.32 16.55
CA GLU A 55 -6.27 1.17 17.49
C GLU A 55 -5.36 2.24 18.09
N SER A 56 -4.17 1.89 18.58
CA SER A 56 -3.22 2.86 19.15
C SER A 56 -2.76 3.89 18.13
N MET A 57 -2.63 3.50 16.86
CA MET A 57 -2.36 4.44 15.77
C MET A 57 -3.51 5.43 15.57
N GLY A 58 -4.76 4.97 15.66
CA GLY A 58 -5.94 5.82 15.62
C GLY A 58 -6.00 6.80 16.79
N ASP A 59 -5.71 6.34 17.98
CA ASP A 59 -5.68 7.15 19.19
C ASP A 59 -4.58 8.23 19.14
N LYS A 60 -3.41 7.93 18.61
CA LYS A 60 -2.35 8.92 18.38
C LYS A 60 -2.76 10.00 17.39
N ILE A 61 -3.46 9.65 16.32
CA ILE A 61 -4.01 10.62 15.38
C ILE A 61 -5.07 11.50 16.05
N ALA A 62 -5.91 10.92 16.91
CA ALA A 62 -6.90 11.66 17.67
C ALA A 62 -6.24 12.62 18.69
N LEU A 63 -5.17 12.19 19.35
CA LEU A 63 -4.36 13.01 20.25
C LEU A 63 -3.69 14.18 19.52
N LEU A 64 -3.17 13.94 18.31
CA LEU A 64 -2.63 15.01 17.45
C LEU A 64 -3.69 16.05 17.10
N ALA A 65 -4.90 15.59 16.75
CA ALA A 65 -6.02 16.49 16.46
C ALA A 65 -6.44 17.29 17.70
N ALA A 66 -6.46 16.67 18.88
CA ALA A 66 -6.74 17.34 20.15
C ALA A 66 -5.66 18.37 20.53
N GLY A 67 -4.39 18.06 20.28
CA GLY A 67 -3.27 18.99 20.48
C GLY A 67 -3.38 20.24 19.60
N LEU A 68 -3.80 20.10 18.35
CA LEU A 68 -4.06 21.21 17.44
C LEU A 68 -5.19 22.13 17.96
N VAL A 69 -6.23 21.56 18.58
CA VAL A 69 -7.30 22.33 19.21
C VAL A 69 -6.78 23.07 20.46
N GLY A 70 -5.90 22.44 21.24
CA GLY A 70 -5.26 23.04 22.42
C GLY A 70 -4.44 24.29 22.08
N ILE A 71 -3.69 24.27 20.98
CA ILE A 71 -2.91 25.42 20.49
C ILE A 71 -3.82 26.61 20.16
N ASN A 72 -5.01 26.36 19.64
CA ASN A 72 -5.98 27.37 19.26
C ASN A 72 -6.57 28.09 20.52
N ILE A 73 -6.67 27.36 21.64
CA ILE A 73 -7.16 27.90 22.92
C ILE A 73 -6.04 28.73 23.59
N ALA A 74 -4.79 28.28 23.50
CA ALA A 74 -3.68 28.96 24.17
C ALA A 74 -3.24 30.27 23.50
N ALA A 75 -3.40 30.40 22.19
CA ALA A 75 -2.99 31.57 21.41
C ALA A 75 -4.09 31.97 20.41
N PRO A 76 -5.16 32.65 20.81
CA PRO A 76 -6.23 33.06 19.93
C PRO A 76 -5.70 34.05 18.87
N GLY A 77 -5.91 33.72 17.60
CA GLY A 77 -5.45 34.49 16.43
C GLY A 77 -4.30 33.83 15.69
N VAL A 78 -3.12 33.74 16.25
CA VAL A 78 -1.96 33.06 15.63
C VAL A 78 -2.17 31.55 15.61
N GLY A 79 -2.71 30.97 16.70
CA GLY A 79 -3.07 29.56 16.79
C GLY A 79 -4.11 29.18 15.75
N ALA A 80 -5.08 30.04 15.44
CA ALA A 80 -6.07 29.75 14.40
C ALA A 80 -5.43 29.63 13.00
N ILE A 81 -4.49 30.49 12.65
CA ILE A 81 -3.79 30.44 11.35
C ILE A 81 -2.97 29.17 11.23
N ILE A 82 -2.23 28.82 12.28
CA ILE A 82 -1.41 27.59 12.30
C ILE A 82 -2.31 26.37 12.20
N THR A 83 -3.42 26.34 12.93
CA THR A 83 -4.37 25.22 12.93
C THR A 83 -4.99 25.02 11.54
N ILE A 84 -5.41 26.09 10.88
CA ILE A 84 -5.99 26.03 9.53
C ILE A 84 -4.94 25.55 8.52
N PHE A 85 -3.71 26.02 8.62
CA PHE A 85 -2.63 25.61 7.75
C PHE A 85 -2.27 24.11 7.93
N MET A 86 -2.12 23.66 9.18
CA MET A 86 -1.84 22.26 9.51
C MET A 86 -3.01 21.33 9.14
N ALA A 87 -4.25 21.76 9.37
CA ALA A 87 -5.43 21.02 8.95
C ALA A 87 -5.50 20.90 7.42
N GLY A 88 -5.19 21.96 6.69
CA GLY A 88 -5.11 21.93 5.23
C GLY A 88 -4.05 20.94 4.71
N LEU A 89 -2.86 20.93 5.31
CA LEU A 89 -1.81 19.96 4.99
C LEU A 89 -2.25 18.52 5.30
N ALA A 90 -2.88 18.29 6.45
CA ALA A 90 -3.36 16.98 6.86
C ALA A 90 -4.43 16.45 5.91
N ILE A 91 -5.40 17.27 5.52
CA ILE A 91 -6.44 16.91 4.55
C ILE A 91 -5.82 16.59 3.18
N THR A 92 -4.88 17.40 2.73
CA THR A 92 -4.18 17.18 1.45
C THR A 92 -3.39 15.88 1.46
N ALA A 93 -2.65 15.61 2.53
CA ALA A 93 -1.90 14.37 2.71
C ALA A 93 -2.83 13.15 2.73
N ALA A 94 -3.93 13.22 3.49
CA ALA A 94 -4.93 12.16 3.55
C ALA A 94 -5.56 11.89 2.18
N ALA A 95 -5.87 12.93 1.41
CA ALA A 95 -6.42 12.81 0.06
C ALA A 95 -5.43 12.12 -0.90
N ILE A 96 -4.14 12.47 -0.85
CA ILE A 96 -3.09 11.85 -1.67
C ILE A 96 -2.95 10.36 -1.33
N VAL A 97 -2.90 10.02 -0.05
CA VAL A 97 -2.81 8.62 0.41
C VAL A 97 -4.03 7.82 -0.04
N TRP A 98 -5.23 8.37 0.14
CA TRP A 98 -6.48 7.74 -0.28
C TRP A 98 -6.53 7.48 -1.78
N LEU A 99 -6.14 8.48 -2.59
CA LEU A 99 -6.10 8.37 -4.04
C LEU A 99 -5.05 7.35 -4.48
N SER A 100 -3.89 7.32 -3.84
CA SER A 100 -2.83 6.34 -4.07
C SER A 100 -3.32 4.90 -3.80
N LEU A 101 -4.07 4.69 -2.71
CA LEU A 101 -4.66 3.40 -2.37
C LEU A 101 -5.72 2.97 -3.39
N LEU A 102 -6.55 3.90 -3.88
CA LEU A 102 -7.54 3.63 -4.94
C LEU A 102 -6.88 3.20 -6.25
N VAL A 103 -5.89 3.97 -6.71
CA VAL A 103 -5.15 3.65 -7.94
C VAL A 103 -4.49 2.29 -7.83
N ARG A 104 -3.90 1.97 -6.67
CA ARG A 104 -3.27 0.68 -6.42
C ARG A 104 -4.28 -0.47 -6.47
N LYS A 105 -5.45 -0.30 -5.84
CA LYS A 105 -6.52 -1.29 -5.87
C LYS A 105 -7.02 -1.53 -7.29
N ALA A 106 -7.18 -0.46 -8.07
CA ALA A 106 -7.57 -0.53 -9.47
C ALA A 106 -6.50 -1.26 -10.31
N LEU A 107 -5.22 -0.95 -10.13
CA LEU A 107 -4.12 -1.60 -10.85
C LEU A 107 -4.01 -3.10 -10.51
N LEU A 108 -4.22 -3.50 -9.25
CA LEU A 108 -4.28 -4.90 -8.85
C LEU A 108 -5.44 -5.65 -9.53
N LEU A 109 -6.63 -5.05 -9.56
CA LEU A 109 -7.79 -5.63 -10.24
C LEU A 109 -7.51 -5.81 -11.74
N VAL A 110 -6.96 -4.79 -12.38
CA VAL A 110 -6.57 -4.86 -13.80
C VAL A 110 -5.53 -5.97 -14.00
N ALA A 111 -4.51 -6.05 -13.16
CA ALA A 111 -3.47 -7.08 -13.24
C ALA A 111 -4.05 -8.50 -13.12
N VAL A 112 -5.01 -8.72 -12.23
CA VAL A 112 -5.69 -10.03 -12.05
C VAL A 112 -6.55 -10.36 -13.27
N VAL A 113 -7.29 -9.39 -13.82
CA VAL A 113 -8.11 -9.58 -15.03
C VAL A 113 -7.24 -9.88 -16.25
N PHE A 114 -6.05 -9.28 -16.35
CA PHE A 114 -5.12 -9.54 -17.44
C PHE A 114 -4.26 -10.81 -17.24
N ALA A 115 -4.33 -11.46 -16.08
CA ALA A 115 -3.60 -12.70 -15.81
C ALA A 115 -3.86 -13.79 -16.87
N PRO A 116 -5.12 -14.15 -17.22
CA PRO A 116 -5.39 -15.18 -18.22
C PRO A 116 -4.80 -14.83 -19.60
N LEU A 117 -4.81 -13.54 -19.96
CA LEU A 117 -4.25 -13.03 -21.20
C LEU A 117 -2.71 -13.16 -21.22
N ALA A 118 -2.03 -12.82 -20.13
CA ALA A 118 -0.59 -12.98 -20.00
C ALA A 118 -0.17 -14.46 -20.11
N PHE A 119 -0.97 -15.36 -19.53
CA PHE A 119 -0.70 -16.81 -19.60
C PHE A 119 -1.05 -17.45 -20.94
N SER A 120 -2.09 -16.96 -21.64
CA SER A 120 -2.36 -17.41 -23.00
C SER A 120 -1.21 -17.07 -23.95
N GLY A 121 -0.56 -15.92 -23.72
CA GLY A 121 0.67 -15.54 -24.42
C GLY A 121 1.88 -16.43 -24.12
N ALA A 122 1.91 -17.16 -23.01
CA ALA A 122 3.00 -18.07 -22.67
C ALA A 122 3.11 -19.27 -23.62
N SER A 123 2.06 -19.61 -24.34
CA SER A 123 2.06 -20.65 -25.36
C SER A 123 2.74 -20.24 -26.67
N TRP A 124 3.04 -18.96 -26.85
CA TRP A 124 3.68 -18.42 -28.06
C TRP A 124 5.11 -17.98 -27.73
N ASP A 125 6.09 -18.46 -28.48
CA ASP A 125 7.51 -18.21 -28.20
C ASP A 125 7.88 -16.71 -28.17
N ALA A 126 7.19 -15.88 -28.98
CA ALA A 126 7.41 -14.44 -29.04
C ALA A 126 6.93 -13.69 -27.78
N SER A 127 5.99 -14.23 -27.01
CA SER A 127 5.40 -13.59 -25.83
C SER A 127 5.75 -14.24 -24.49
N ARG A 128 6.67 -15.19 -24.50
CA ARG A 128 7.14 -15.90 -23.29
C ARG A 128 7.67 -14.95 -22.19
N GLY A 129 8.27 -13.83 -22.59
CA GLY A 129 8.76 -12.81 -21.66
C GLY A 129 7.67 -11.97 -20.96
N TRP A 130 6.45 -12.01 -21.48
CA TRP A 130 5.33 -11.22 -20.93
C TRP A 130 4.88 -11.67 -19.55
N VAL A 131 4.88 -12.98 -19.31
CA VAL A 131 4.53 -13.57 -18.02
C VAL A 131 5.49 -13.10 -16.92
N GLY A 132 6.79 -13.07 -17.23
CA GLY A 132 7.79 -12.57 -16.27
C GLY A 132 7.61 -11.10 -15.92
N LYS A 133 7.35 -10.26 -16.92
CA LYS A 133 7.07 -8.82 -16.71
C LYS A 133 5.78 -8.60 -15.92
N TRP A 134 4.73 -9.35 -16.23
CA TRP A 134 3.48 -9.30 -15.49
C TRP A 134 3.66 -9.74 -14.03
N ALA A 135 4.37 -10.85 -13.79
CA ALA A 135 4.66 -11.32 -12.45
C ALA A 135 5.45 -10.30 -11.62
N MET A 136 6.50 -9.69 -12.21
CA MET A 136 7.25 -8.62 -11.57
C MET A 136 6.38 -7.41 -11.23
N PHE A 137 5.49 -7.03 -12.11
CA PHE A 137 4.55 -5.92 -11.88
C PHE A 137 3.60 -6.22 -10.72
N VAL A 138 3.02 -7.42 -10.67
CA VAL A 138 2.13 -7.84 -9.58
C VAL A 138 2.87 -7.86 -8.24
N VAL A 139 4.07 -8.47 -8.20
CA VAL A 139 4.91 -8.51 -6.99
C VAL A 139 5.27 -7.10 -6.53
N ALA A 140 5.66 -6.21 -7.44
CA ALA A 140 5.96 -4.81 -7.11
C ALA A 140 4.76 -4.08 -6.50
N LEU A 141 3.55 -4.29 -7.05
CA LEU A 141 2.31 -3.73 -6.51
C LEU A 141 2.01 -4.27 -5.09
N ILE A 142 2.25 -5.54 -4.86
CA ILE A 142 2.03 -6.18 -3.55
C ILE A 142 3.05 -5.66 -2.53
N CYS A 143 4.33 -5.64 -2.89
CA CYS A 143 5.41 -5.13 -2.01
C CYS A 143 5.25 -3.63 -1.70
N SER A 144 4.71 -2.85 -2.63
CA SER A 144 4.40 -1.44 -2.41
C SER A 144 3.48 -1.21 -1.19
N LYS A 145 2.62 -2.18 -0.83
CA LYS A 145 1.78 -2.10 0.38
C LYS A 145 2.63 -2.14 1.65
N LEU A 146 3.63 -3.00 1.70
CA LEU A 146 4.56 -3.08 2.84
C LEU A 146 5.31 -1.76 3.02
N VAL A 147 5.84 -1.21 1.93
CA VAL A 147 6.55 0.08 1.96
C VAL A 147 5.65 1.19 2.50
N LEU A 148 4.38 1.23 2.06
CA LEU A 148 3.43 2.25 2.50
C LEU A 148 3.13 2.12 4.00
N VAL A 149 2.94 0.91 4.51
CA VAL A 149 2.72 0.66 5.94
C VAL A 149 3.93 1.07 6.78
N VAL A 150 5.14 0.72 6.34
CA VAL A 150 6.38 1.12 7.02
C VAL A 150 6.54 2.64 7.02
N MET A 151 6.32 3.30 5.88
CA MET A 151 6.37 4.77 5.78
C MET A 151 5.37 5.44 6.71
N PHE A 152 4.15 4.91 6.77
CA PHE A 152 3.11 5.43 7.64
C PHE A 152 3.45 5.24 9.13
N LEU A 153 4.00 4.08 9.48
CA LEU A 153 4.48 3.80 10.84
C LEU A 153 5.60 4.77 11.26
N VAL A 154 6.59 4.96 10.40
CA VAL A 154 7.68 5.90 10.66
C VAL A 154 7.15 7.33 10.78
N ALA A 155 6.21 7.73 9.94
CA ALA A 155 5.60 9.06 10.01
C ALA A 155 4.89 9.28 11.35
N ILE A 156 4.08 8.31 11.83
CA ILE A 156 3.40 8.40 13.13
C ILE A 156 4.39 8.45 14.27
N THR A 157 5.42 7.61 14.28
CA THR A 157 6.43 7.61 15.34
C THR A 157 7.23 8.91 15.39
N GLN A 158 7.54 9.51 14.24
CA GLN A 158 8.23 10.79 14.17
C GLN A 158 7.35 11.95 14.67
N VAL A 159 6.06 11.93 14.39
CA VAL A 159 5.13 12.97 14.81
C VAL A 159 4.72 12.81 16.27
N SER A 160 4.65 11.59 16.82
CA SER A 160 4.31 11.35 18.21
C SER A 160 5.49 11.57 19.18
N ALA A 161 6.72 11.43 18.72
CA ALA A 161 7.91 11.61 19.59
C ALA A 161 8.00 13.00 20.25
N PRO A 162 7.77 14.13 19.57
CA PRO A 162 7.77 15.45 20.22
C PRO A 162 6.58 15.66 21.18
N ILE A 163 5.47 14.98 20.99
CA ILE A 163 4.28 15.14 21.84
C ILE A 163 4.45 14.43 23.17
N ASP A 164 5.07 13.27 23.19
CA ASP A 164 5.40 12.56 24.44
C ASP A 164 6.46 13.33 25.24
N ALA A 165 7.41 14.00 24.59
CA ALA A 165 8.39 14.86 25.21
C ALA A 165 7.77 16.15 25.75
N ASP A 166 6.80 16.75 25.04
CA ASP A 166 6.14 18.00 25.43
C ASP A 166 5.14 17.81 26.58
N LEU A 167 4.46 16.66 26.67
CA LEU A 167 3.58 16.35 27.80
C LEU A 167 4.35 16.23 29.12
N ALA A 168 5.64 15.87 29.06
CA ALA A 168 6.52 15.89 30.21
C ALA A 168 7.13 17.27 30.51
N SER A 169 7.16 18.19 29.55
CA SER A 169 7.83 19.49 29.60
C SER A 169 6.91 20.72 29.54
N VAL A 170 5.60 20.54 29.56
CA VAL A 170 4.58 21.65 29.52
C VAL A 170 4.65 22.58 30.74
N SER A 171 5.59 22.39 31.67
CA SER A 171 5.90 23.38 32.69
C SER A 171 6.71 24.58 32.18
N ASP A 172 7.27 24.54 30.94
CA ASP A 172 8.08 25.63 30.39
C ASP A 172 7.68 26.02 28.95
N PRO A 173 6.74 26.99 28.79
CA PRO A 173 6.25 27.40 27.47
C PRO A 173 7.31 28.09 26.59
N ILE A 174 8.48 28.39 27.13
CA ILE A 174 9.54 29.10 26.43
C ILE A 174 10.45 28.12 25.65
N ALA A 175 10.61 26.87 26.12
CA ALA A 175 11.47 25.90 25.47
C ALA A 175 10.92 25.41 24.12
N GLY A 176 9.59 25.30 23.95
CA GLY A 176 8.97 24.88 22.69
C GLY A 176 9.14 25.88 21.56
N ILE A 177 9.18 27.18 21.85
CA ILE A 177 9.36 28.24 20.86
C ILE A 177 10.81 28.29 20.35
N VAL A 178 11.77 27.97 21.19
CA VAL A 178 13.21 27.99 20.84
C VAL A 178 13.59 26.78 19.98
N LEU A 179 12.86 25.67 20.06
CA LEU A 179 13.14 24.48 19.25
C LEU A 179 12.52 24.55 17.84
N MET A 180 11.59 25.48 17.61
CA MET A 180 10.96 25.74 16.30
C MET A 180 11.58 26.94 15.53
N ALA A 181 12.52 27.66 16.11
CA ALA A 181 13.25 28.76 15.47
C ALA A 181 14.59 28.28 14.89
#